data_10bde3b45a702464542d5650e2433e82
#
_entry.id   10bde3b45a702464542d5650e2433e82
#
_cell.length_a   1.000
_cell.length_b   1.000
_cell.length_c   1.000
_cell.angle_alpha   90.00
_cell.angle_beta   90.00
_cell.angle_gamma   90.00
#
_symmetry.space_group_name_H-M   'P 1'
#
loop_
_entity.id
_entity.type
_entity.pdbx_description
1 polymer ?
#
loop_
_entity_poly.entity_id
_entity_poly.type
_entity_poly.pdbx_seq_one_letter_code
_entity_poly.pdbx_strand_id
1 'polypeptide(L)'
;MRHFLSIVLGTFLIGTLLAVVVAQEESRKPAKKIRKVKRVAKPIFDGSKDEVYFKDISKGLVGDRPNAGTKASVATKTESKSGDAAPNKEGWSAVINGTTIEDEIKSLNQALAKSVTTPVKFKTTYNDVQQTMSLLSMSFAIIREFDGEVRWQDHAPAAQAALQQAAISARSNADQAFNYCNARKFDLEDLVRGGSFAESEKPAESLEWNDVIGRTETMKRLEISDRLLKEWTADEKTFAKQKNKIITEAQWVAAIGEVIAKEGMDDADVDEYLEYCVAMKQAALQTVTATKNDDFEAASKSANLVSQSCNNCHEDWR
;
A
#
# COMPACT_ATOMS: atom_id res chain seq x y z
N MET A 1 15.36 -18.08 72.92
CA MET A 1 15.32 -16.69 72.36
C MET A 1 15.01 -16.62 70.85
N ARG A 2 14.59 -17.70 70.18
CA ARG A 2 14.34 -17.71 68.71
C ARG A 2 12.84 -17.60 68.32
N HIS A 3 11.93 -17.71 69.27
CA HIS A 3 10.47 -17.71 68.97
C HIS A 3 9.77 -16.35 69.23
N PHE A 4 10.43 -15.39 69.92
CA PHE A 4 9.87 -14.08 70.19
C PHE A 4 10.03 -13.08 69.04
N LEU A 5 10.95 -13.30 68.10
CA LEU A 5 11.24 -12.39 67.03
C LEU A 5 10.27 -12.54 65.85
N SER A 6 9.61 -13.71 65.70
CA SER A 6 8.69 -13.97 64.58
C SER A 6 7.29 -13.40 64.77
N ILE A 7 6.87 -13.11 65.98
CA ILE A 7 5.54 -12.59 66.28
C ILE A 7 5.45 -11.08 66.11
N VAL A 8 6.55 -10.33 66.35
CA VAL A 8 6.57 -8.85 66.20
C VAL A 8 6.63 -8.45 64.73
N LEU A 9 7.21 -9.28 63.84
CA LEU A 9 7.27 -8.95 62.42
C LEU A 9 5.91 -9.20 61.70
N GLY A 10 5.10 -10.11 62.20
CA GLY A 10 3.77 -10.42 61.60
C GLY A 10 2.69 -9.34 61.82
N THR A 11 2.76 -8.69 62.96
CA THR A 11 1.76 -7.62 63.30
C THR A 11 2.00 -6.29 62.61
N PHE A 12 3.24 -5.99 62.18
CA PHE A 12 3.55 -4.75 61.45
C PHE A 12 3.14 -4.83 59.99
N LEU A 13 3.09 -6.01 59.39
CA LEU A 13 2.67 -6.18 57.96
C LEU A 13 1.15 -6.12 57.77
N ILE A 14 0.37 -6.47 58.78
CA ILE A 14 -1.11 -6.42 58.70
C ILE A 14 -1.63 -5.00 58.89
N GLY A 15 -0.93 -4.15 59.70
CA GLY A 15 -1.27 -2.77 59.90
C GLY A 15 -1.10 -1.87 58.67
N THR A 16 -0.12 -2.18 57.81
CA THR A 16 0.14 -1.40 56.58
C THR A 16 -0.78 -1.74 55.44
N LEU A 17 -1.37 -2.96 55.40
CA LEU A 17 -2.31 -3.34 54.35
C LEU A 17 -3.71 -2.72 54.59
N LEU A 18 -4.12 -2.49 55.86
CA LEU A 18 -5.39 -1.85 56.16
C LEU A 18 -5.40 -0.34 55.91
N ALA A 19 -4.24 0.34 56.05
CA ALA A 19 -4.13 1.76 55.77
C ALA A 19 -4.20 2.12 54.26
N VAL A 20 -3.79 1.20 53.39
CA VAL A 20 -3.86 1.41 51.92
C VAL A 20 -5.27 1.25 51.38
N VAL A 21 -6.10 0.41 51.99
CA VAL A 21 -7.52 0.19 51.55
C VAL A 21 -8.42 1.36 51.91
N VAL A 22 -8.20 2.05 53.04
CA VAL A 22 -9.00 3.20 53.45
C VAL A 22 -8.67 4.48 52.65
N ALA A 23 -7.48 4.62 52.13
CA ALA A 23 -7.06 5.79 51.33
C ALA A 23 -7.61 5.79 49.88
N GLN A 24 -8.18 4.70 49.39
CA GLN A 24 -8.73 4.60 48.03
C GLN A 24 -10.20 4.99 47.91
N GLU A 25 -10.89 5.20 49.01
CA GLU A 25 -12.36 5.50 48.98
C GLU A 25 -12.70 7.01 48.92
N GLU A 26 -11.74 7.89 49.21
CA GLU A 26 -11.99 9.35 49.23
C GLU A 26 -11.78 10.08 47.89
N SER A 27 -11.38 9.41 46.80
CA SER A 27 -11.06 10.09 45.54
C SER A 27 -12.08 9.91 44.42
N ARG A 28 -13.31 9.44 44.67
CA ARG A 28 -14.35 9.39 43.64
C ARG A 28 -15.15 10.70 43.61
N LYS A 29 -14.66 11.69 42.86
CA LYS A 29 -15.46 12.85 42.47
C LYS A 29 -16.68 12.38 41.69
N PRO A 30 -17.92 12.87 41.97
CA PRO A 30 -19.09 12.46 41.23
C PRO A 30 -18.93 12.84 39.76
N ALA A 31 -19.25 11.90 38.86
CA ALA A 31 -19.23 12.10 37.44
C ALA A 31 -20.04 13.34 37.03
N LYS A 32 -19.44 14.29 36.32
CA LYS A 32 -20.15 15.45 35.76
C LYS A 32 -21.27 14.95 34.88
N LYS A 33 -22.52 15.36 35.23
CA LYS A 33 -23.72 15.10 34.39
C LYS A 33 -23.43 15.59 32.97
N ILE A 34 -23.37 14.65 32.01
CA ILE A 34 -23.24 14.94 30.59
C ILE A 34 -24.51 15.75 30.18
N ARG A 35 -24.28 17.00 29.79
CA ARG A 35 -25.35 17.83 29.20
C ARG A 35 -25.86 17.11 27.95
N LYS A 36 -27.13 16.69 27.96
CA LYS A 36 -27.79 16.17 26.76
C LYS A 36 -27.73 17.26 25.68
N VAL A 37 -26.94 17.06 24.67
CA VAL A 37 -26.91 17.91 23.47
C VAL A 37 -28.31 17.80 22.85
N LYS A 38 -29.05 18.93 22.74
CA LYS A 38 -30.30 18.99 21.99
C LYS A 38 -30.00 18.57 20.57
N ARG A 39 -30.51 17.41 20.15
CA ARG A 39 -30.40 16.99 18.73
C ARG A 39 -31.15 18.03 17.91
N VAL A 40 -30.45 18.60 16.93
CA VAL A 40 -31.08 19.44 15.91
C VAL A 40 -32.13 18.57 15.21
N ALA A 41 -33.39 19.09 15.14
CA ALA A 41 -34.44 18.40 14.43
C ALA A 41 -34.00 18.13 12.99
N LYS A 42 -34.26 16.89 12.50
CA LYS A 42 -34.00 16.57 11.10
C LYS A 42 -34.80 17.56 10.23
N PRO A 43 -34.20 18.11 9.16
CA PRO A 43 -34.95 18.94 8.21
C PRO A 43 -36.13 18.12 7.69
N ILE A 44 -37.34 18.67 7.85
CA ILE A 44 -38.56 18.10 7.29
C ILE A 44 -38.62 18.59 5.87
N PHE A 45 -38.44 17.71 4.90
CA PHE A 45 -38.73 17.99 3.50
C PHE A 45 -40.23 17.92 3.32
N ASP A 46 -40.88 19.07 3.17
CA ASP A 46 -42.33 19.23 3.04
C ASP A 46 -42.80 19.19 1.56
N GLY A 47 -41.94 18.71 0.67
CA GLY A 47 -42.28 18.50 -0.74
C GLY A 47 -42.72 17.08 -1.02
N SER A 48 -43.73 16.94 -1.91
CA SER A 48 -44.08 15.62 -2.45
C SER A 48 -42.90 15.02 -3.17
N LYS A 49 -42.73 13.68 -3.20
CA LYS A 49 -41.65 13.02 -3.92
C LYS A 49 -41.61 13.41 -5.40
N ASP A 50 -42.74 13.86 -5.98
CA ASP A 50 -42.88 14.27 -7.34
C ASP A 50 -42.28 15.67 -7.63
N GLU A 51 -42.03 16.49 -6.60
CA GLU A 51 -41.38 17.80 -6.74
C GLU A 51 -39.85 17.73 -6.60
N VAL A 52 -39.33 16.66 -5.98
CA VAL A 52 -37.88 16.48 -5.71
C VAL A 52 -37.19 15.70 -6.81
N TYR A 53 -37.94 14.89 -7.59
CA TYR A 53 -37.37 14.10 -8.67
C TYR A 53 -37.96 14.51 -10.01
N PHE A 54 -37.12 14.82 -10.97
CA PHE A 54 -37.56 15.08 -12.36
C PHE A 54 -38.19 13.83 -12.94
N LYS A 55 -39.44 13.93 -13.39
CA LYS A 55 -40.18 12.85 -14.06
C LYS A 55 -39.49 12.40 -15.36
N ASP A 56 -38.67 13.27 -15.94
CA ASP A 56 -37.93 13.02 -17.17
C ASP A 56 -36.61 13.81 -17.09
N ILE A 57 -35.51 13.08 -16.85
CA ILE A 57 -34.15 13.63 -16.76
C ILE A 57 -33.76 14.35 -18.05
N SER A 58 -34.26 13.92 -19.20
CA SER A 58 -33.93 14.52 -20.49
C SER A 58 -34.51 15.94 -20.66
N LYS A 59 -35.55 16.28 -19.92
CA LYS A 59 -36.17 17.62 -19.93
C LYS A 59 -35.54 18.60 -18.94
N GLY A 60 -34.77 18.07 -17.96
CA GLY A 60 -34.04 18.88 -17.00
C GLY A 60 -32.64 19.31 -17.46
N LEU A 61 -32.13 18.71 -18.51
CA LEU A 61 -30.83 19.06 -19.09
C LEU A 61 -31.01 20.25 -20.06
N VAL A 62 -30.94 21.47 -19.53
CA VAL A 62 -30.94 22.70 -20.31
C VAL A 62 -29.48 23.11 -20.50
N GLY A 63 -28.97 22.95 -21.73
CA GLY A 63 -27.62 23.36 -22.13
C GLY A 63 -27.24 22.73 -23.46
N ASP A 64 -26.45 23.43 -24.26
CA ASP A 64 -25.90 22.89 -25.50
C ASP A 64 -25.03 21.68 -25.19
N ARG A 65 -25.31 20.56 -25.86
CA ARG A 65 -24.42 19.39 -25.80
C ARG A 65 -23.02 19.82 -26.18
N PRO A 66 -21.97 19.47 -25.37
CA PRO A 66 -20.62 19.63 -25.84
C PRO A 66 -20.49 18.97 -27.20
N ASN A 67 -20.06 19.70 -28.19
CA ASN A 67 -19.91 19.23 -29.56
C ASN A 67 -18.90 18.09 -29.55
N ALA A 68 -19.36 16.82 -29.62
CA ALA A 68 -18.54 15.66 -29.88
C ALA A 68 -18.09 15.71 -31.35
N GLY A 69 -17.38 16.76 -31.67
CA GLY A 69 -16.76 16.94 -32.96
C GLY A 69 -15.40 16.32 -33.00
N THR A 70 -15.37 15.02 -33.16
CA THR A 70 -14.39 14.39 -34.05
C THR A 70 -14.90 13.01 -34.39
N LYS A 71 -15.21 12.81 -35.66
CA LYS A 71 -15.58 11.52 -36.24
C LYS A 71 -14.57 10.47 -35.80
N ALA A 72 -15.04 9.47 -35.09
CA ALA A 72 -14.30 8.26 -34.91
C ALA A 72 -13.94 7.74 -36.30
N SER A 73 -12.67 7.78 -36.63
CA SER A 73 -12.09 7.08 -37.76
C SER A 73 -12.45 5.60 -37.58
N VAL A 74 -13.14 5.06 -38.54
CA VAL A 74 -13.45 3.62 -38.65
C VAL A 74 -12.12 2.89 -38.56
N ALA A 75 -11.91 2.16 -37.46
CA ALA A 75 -10.76 1.28 -37.31
C ALA A 75 -10.86 0.20 -38.38
N THR A 76 -10.06 0.32 -39.40
CA THR A 76 -9.78 -0.74 -40.36
C THR A 76 -9.16 -1.91 -39.58
N LYS A 77 -9.84 -3.04 -39.65
CA LYS A 77 -9.39 -4.31 -39.12
C LYS A 77 -8.06 -4.66 -39.83
N THR A 78 -6.96 -4.36 -39.20
CA THR A 78 -5.65 -4.82 -39.64
C THR A 78 -5.38 -6.14 -38.96
N GLU A 79 -5.37 -7.20 -39.75
CA GLU A 79 -4.92 -8.53 -39.35
C GLU A 79 -3.50 -8.43 -38.79
N SER A 80 -3.33 -8.80 -37.54
CA SER A 80 -2.03 -8.89 -36.91
C SER A 80 -1.26 -10.06 -37.51
N LYS A 81 -0.33 -9.76 -38.40
CA LYS A 81 0.76 -10.70 -38.73
C LYS A 81 1.64 -10.82 -37.48
N SER A 82 1.75 -12.06 -37.01
CA SER A 82 2.73 -12.47 -36.02
C SER A 82 4.14 -12.18 -36.52
N GLY A 83 4.93 -11.51 -35.68
CA GLY A 83 6.37 -11.45 -35.80
C GLY A 83 6.93 -10.06 -36.04
N ASP A 84 6.87 -9.20 -35.00
CA ASP A 84 7.88 -8.18 -34.79
C ASP A 84 7.97 -7.96 -33.28
N ALA A 85 9.16 -8.12 -32.74
CA ALA A 85 9.47 -7.73 -31.36
C ALA A 85 9.08 -6.25 -31.21
N ALA A 86 8.16 -5.95 -30.31
CA ALA A 86 7.82 -4.58 -30.00
C ALA A 86 9.11 -3.80 -29.68
N PRO A 87 9.26 -2.55 -30.17
CA PRO A 87 10.42 -1.73 -29.81
C PRO A 87 10.50 -1.69 -28.30
N ASN A 88 11.71 -1.88 -27.74
CA ASN A 88 11.98 -1.78 -26.31
C ASN A 88 11.41 -0.43 -25.82
N LYS A 89 10.25 -0.45 -25.20
CA LYS A 89 9.79 0.70 -24.43
C LYS A 89 10.69 0.77 -23.22
N GLU A 90 11.54 1.76 -23.18
CA GLU A 90 12.29 2.13 -22.00
C GLU A 90 11.34 2.93 -21.12
N GLY A 91 11.24 2.61 -19.83
CA GLY A 91 10.40 3.33 -18.88
C GLY A 91 9.48 2.43 -18.03
N TRP A 92 8.89 3.04 -17.01
CA TRP A 92 8.04 2.32 -16.07
C TRP A 92 6.78 1.72 -16.71
N SER A 93 6.22 2.38 -17.73
CA SER A 93 5.02 1.90 -18.44
C SER A 93 5.25 0.59 -19.19
N ALA A 94 6.50 0.22 -19.47
CA ALA A 94 6.86 -1.09 -20.03
C ALA A 94 6.89 -2.20 -18.98
N VAL A 95 7.02 -1.85 -17.70
CA VAL A 95 7.20 -2.77 -16.58
C VAL A 95 5.90 -2.99 -15.81
N ILE A 96 5.18 -1.90 -15.50
CA ILE A 96 3.97 -1.92 -14.68
C ILE A 96 2.93 -0.93 -15.23
N ASN A 97 1.65 -1.27 -15.16
CA ASN A 97 0.59 -0.35 -15.57
C ASN A 97 0.28 0.67 -14.46
N GLY A 98 -0.08 1.90 -14.83
CA GLY A 98 -0.52 2.93 -13.87
C GLY A 98 -1.68 2.46 -12.98
N THR A 99 -2.67 1.77 -13.55
CA THR A 99 -3.79 1.19 -12.79
C THR A 99 -3.35 0.16 -11.75
N THR A 100 -2.31 -0.62 -12.02
CA THR A 100 -1.75 -1.59 -11.06
C THR A 100 -1.13 -0.86 -9.86
N ILE A 101 -0.42 0.25 -10.08
CA ILE A 101 0.15 1.07 -9.02
C ILE A 101 -0.96 1.73 -8.18
N GLU A 102 -1.98 2.28 -8.85
CA GLU A 102 -3.13 2.90 -8.18
C GLU A 102 -3.89 1.93 -7.28
N ASP A 103 -4.09 0.70 -7.73
CA ASP A 103 -4.83 -0.31 -6.97
C ASP A 103 -4.02 -0.82 -5.78
N GLU A 104 -2.70 -0.94 -5.91
CA GLU A 104 -1.82 -1.24 -4.77
C GLU A 104 -1.87 -0.12 -3.73
N ILE A 105 -1.76 1.15 -4.13
CA ILE A 105 -1.86 2.29 -3.21
C ILE A 105 -3.19 2.27 -2.45
N LYS A 106 -4.30 2.00 -3.13
CA LYS A 106 -5.63 1.86 -2.48
C LYS A 106 -5.67 0.69 -1.49
N SER A 107 -5.05 -0.44 -1.85
CA SER A 107 -4.96 -1.63 -0.98
C SER A 107 -4.11 -1.35 0.25
N LEU A 108 -2.95 -0.74 0.08
CA LEU A 108 -2.05 -0.36 1.18
C LEU A 108 -2.69 0.70 2.09
N ASN A 109 -3.45 1.66 1.53
CA ASN A 109 -4.23 2.61 2.31
C ASN A 109 -5.26 1.92 3.21
N GLN A 110 -5.95 0.90 2.70
CA GLN A 110 -6.88 0.09 3.51
C GLN A 110 -6.15 -0.70 4.62
N ALA A 111 -4.94 -1.18 4.37
CA ALA A 111 -4.11 -1.85 5.38
C ALA A 111 -3.71 -0.87 6.50
N LEU A 112 -3.30 0.35 6.16
CA LEU A 112 -3.01 1.41 7.13
C LEU A 112 -4.22 1.77 7.98
N ALA A 113 -5.40 1.89 7.37
CA ALA A 113 -6.63 2.19 8.08
C ALA A 113 -6.96 1.15 9.18
N LYS A 114 -6.50 -0.08 9.04
CA LYS A 114 -6.64 -1.16 10.03
C LYS A 114 -5.54 -1.18 11.08
N SER A 115 -4.32 -0.79 10.72
CA SER A 115 -3.13 -0.92 11.56
C SER A 115 -2.84 0.34 12.38
N VAL A 116 -3.18 1.54 11.84
CA VAL A 116 -2.95 2.85 12.46
C VAL A 116 -4.29 3.41 12.97
N THR A 117 -4.85 2.79 14.01
CA THR A 117 -6.15 3.20 14.62
C THR A 117 -5.97 3.85 15.97
N THR A 118 -5.13 3.30 16.82
CA THR A 118 -4.84 3.80 18.17
C THR A 118 -3.36 3.59 18.49
N PRO A 119 -2.78 4.36 19.44
CA PRO A 119 -1.40 4.14 19.87
C PRO A 119 -1.15 2.70 20.36
N VAL A 120 -2.13 2.10 21.05
CA VAL A 120 -2.02 0.71 21.56
C VAL A 120 -1.94 -0.28 20.40
N LYS A 121 -2.78 -0.13 19.37
CA LYS A 121 -2.75 -0.99 18.19
C LYS A 121 -1.44 -0.81 17.43
N PHE A 122 -1.01 0.43 17.23
CA PHE A 122 0.25 0.75 16.55
C PHE A 122 1.46 0.06 17.21
N LYS A 123 1.54 0.05 18.54
CA LYS A 123 2.61 -0.63 19.29
C LYS A 123 2.75 -2.13 18.98
N THR A 124 1.70 -2.75 18.50
CA THR A 124 1.71 -4.17 18.10
C THR A 124 1.87 -4.39 16.60
N THR A 125 1.67 -3.34 15.78
CA THR A 125 1.67 -3.43 14.32
C THR A 125 2.68 -2.50 13.65
N TYR A 126 3.57 -1.84 14.38
CA TYR A 126 4.48 -0.83 13.83
C TYR A 126 5.40 -1.37 12.73
N ASN A 127 5.82 -2.64 12.81
CA ASN A 127 6.60 -3.29 11.74
C ASN A 127 5.77 -3.45 10.45
N ASP A 128 4.49 -3.80 10.57
CA ASP A 128 3.58 -3.89 9.40
C ASP A 128 3.31 -2.51 8.83
N VAL A 129 3.20 -1.49 9.71
CA VAL A 129 3.05 -0.09 9.30
C VAL A 129 4.30 0.39 8.57
N GLN A 130 5.50 0.09 9.08
CA GLN A 130 6.77 0.39 8.43
C GLN A 130 6.82 -0.22 7.03
N GLN A 131 6.52 -1.52 6.92
CA GLN A 131 6.47 -2.22 5.63
C GLN A 131 5.49 -1.54 4.66
N THR A 132 4.28 -1.22 5.13
CA THR A 132 3.24 -0.59 4.31
C THR A 132 3.64 0.82 3.85
N MET A 133 4.22 1.63 4.75
CA MET A 133 4.70 2.99 4.42
C MET A 133 5.86 2.96 3.42
N SER A 134 6.78 1.98 3.54
CA SER A 134 7.88 1.78 2.59
C SER A 134 7.38 1.41 1.20
N LEU A 135 6.40 0.50 1.10
CA LEU A 135 5.78 0.12 -0.17
C LEU A 135 5.01 1.29 -0.81
N LEU A 136 4.33 2.09 -0.01
CA LEU A 136 3.68 3.31 -0.48
C LEU A 136 4.70 4.34 -0.99
N SER A 137 5.80 4.55 -0.25
CA SER A 137 6.89 5.42 -0.69
C SER A 137 7.45 4.96 -2.04
N MET A 138 7.72 3.65 -2.21
CA MET A 138 8.16 3.06 -3.47
C MET A 138 7.12 3.26 -4.59
N SER A 139 5.84 3.05 -4.32
CA SER A 139 4.77 3.24 -5.31
C SER A 139 4.72 4.69 -5.81
N PHE A 140 4.84 5.68 -4.92
CA PHE A 140 4.89 7.08 -5.30
C PHE A 140 6.22 7.48 -5.97
N ALA A 141 7.33 6.82 -5.64
CA ALA A 141 8.60 7.00 -6.36
C ALA A 141 8.49 6.51 -7.82
N ILE A 142 7.83 5.37 -8.04
CA ILE A 142 7.54 4.88 -9.40
C ILE A 142 6.63 5.86 -10.15
N ILE A 143 5.56 6.39 -9.51
CA ILE A 143 4.68 7.39 -10.12
C ILE A 143 5.45 8.65 -10.50
N ARG A 144 6.39 9.09 -9.67
CA ARG A 144 7.23 10.27 -9.93
C ARG A 144 8.06 10.13 -11.22
N GLU A 145 8.52 8.92 -11.53
CA GLU A 145 9.32 8.61 -12.73
C GLU A 145 8.47 8.00 -13.86
N PHE A 146 7.13 7.91 -13.70
CA PHE A 146 6.29 7.21 -14.65
C PHE A 146 6.18 7.96 -15.97
N ASP A 147 6.46 7.28 -17.08
CA ASP A 147 6.51 7.80 -18.45
C ASP A 147 5.14 7.84 -19.16
N GLY A 148 4.05 7.65 -18.43
CA GLY A 148 2.68 7.66 -18.93
C GLY A 148 1.74 8.47 -18.04
N GLU A 149 0.44 8.38 -18.30
CA GLU A 149 -0.59 8.99 -17.45
C GLU A 149 -0.87 8.05 -16.26
N VAL A 150 -0.79 8.59 -15.05
CA VAL A 150 -1.12 7.92 -13.80
C VAL A 150 -1.70 8.93 -12.80
N ARG A 151 -2.64 8.50 -11.97
CA ARG A 151 -3.20 9.37 -10.93
C ARG A 151 -2.11 9.81 -9.96
N TRP A 152 -2.33 10.98 -9.38
CA TRP A 152 -1.51 11.57 -8.31
C TRP A 152 -0.08 11.96 -8.73
N GLN A 153 0.21 12.03 -10.01
CA GLN A 153 1.55 12.36 -10.52
C GLN A 153 2.07 13.69 -9.96
N ASP A 154 1.21 14.72 -9.93
CA ASP A 154 1.56 16.04 -9.37
C ASP A 154 1.83 16.01 -7.86
N HIS A 155 1.25 15.04 -7.14
CA HIS A 155 1.43 14.87 -5.71
C HIS A 155 2.54 13.86 -5.35
N ALA A 156 3.04 13.12 -6.33
CA ALA A 156 3.95 12.01 -6.09
C ALA A 156 5.25 12.40 -5.37
N PRO A 157 5.91 13.52 -5.67
CA PRO A 157 7.11 13.92 -4.94
C PRO A 157 6.86 14.17 -3.45
N ALA A 158 5.80 14.88 -3.11
CA ALA A 158 5.45 15.20 -1.72
C ALA A 158 4.99 13.93 -0.96
N ALA A 159 4.16 13.11 -1.60
CA ALA A 159 3.68 11.86 -1.01
C ALA A 159 4.83 10.88 -0.78
N GLN A 160 5.73 10.71 -1.75
CA GLN A 160 6.91 9.86 -1.62
C GLN A 160 7.78 10.27 -0.42
N ALA A 161 8.15 11.55 -0.31
CA ALA A 161 9.00 12.03 0.77
C ALA A 161 8.36 11.86 2.14
N ALA A 162 7.09 12.20 2.29
CA ALA A 162 6.38 12.10 3.55
C ALA A 162 6.15 10.65 3.99
N LEU A 163 5.88 9.74 3.05
CA LEU A 163 5.69 8.31 3.33
C LEU A 163 7.02 7.62 3.64
N GLN A 164 8.11 8.02 2.99
CA GLN A 164 9.48 7.61 3.35
C GLN A 164 9.79 7.98 4.80
N GLN A 165 9.55 9.23 5.20
CA GLN A 165 9.76 9.68 6.58
C GLN A 165 8.83 8.94 7.56
N ALA A 166 7.60 8.60 7.14
CA ALA A 166 6.70 7.77 7.95
C ALA A 166 7.24 6.34 8.14
N ALA A 167 7.81 5.74 7.11
CA ALA A 167 8.46 4.43 7.20
C ALA A 167 9.66 4.46 8.17
N ILE A 168 10.49 5.51 8.10
CA ILE A 168 11.59 5.72 9.05
C ILE A 168 11.06 5.87 10.47
N SER A 169 10.02 6.67 10.67
CA SER A 169 9.41 6.89 11.99
C SER A 169 8.83 5.59 12.57
N ALA A 170 8.22 4.75 11.73
CA ALA A 170 7.63 3.47 12.11
C ALA A 170 8.65 2.36 12.45
N ARG A 171 9.95 2.63 12.41
CA ARG A 171 10.97 1.75 13.01
C ARG A 171 10.89 1.73 14.54
N SER A 172 10.13 2.64 15.12
CA SER A 172 9.87 2.74 16.54
C SER A 172 8.37 2.62 16.85
N ASN A 173 8.03 2.00 17.98
CA ASN A 173 6.66 1.91 18.47
C ASN A 173 6.25 3.08 19.38
N ALA A 174 7.02 4.19 19.37
CA ALA A 174 6.77 5.37 20.19
C ALA A 174 5.48 6.12 19.78
N ASP A 175 4.88 6.83 20.74
CA ASP A 175 3.65 7.60 20.48
C ASP A 175 3.88 8.73 19.44
N GLN A 176 5.10 9.28 19.35
CA GLN A 176 5.45 10.24 18.30
C GLN A 176 5.43 9.60 16.91
N ALA A 177 5.92 8.36 16.77
CA ALA A 177 5.86 7.62 15.52
C ALA A 177 4.40 7.32 15.11
N PHE A 178 3.56 6.93 16.07
CA PHE A 178 2.13 6.79 15.84
C PHE A 178 1.50 8.08 15.31
N ASN A 179 1.76 9.21 15.96
CA ASN A 179 1.17 10.49 15.58
C ASN A 179 1.58 10.88 14.14
N TYR A 180 2.86 10.69 13.79
CA TYR A 180 3.34 10.98 12.45
C TYR A 180 2.70 10.06 11.39
N CYS A 181 2.72 8.74 11.61
CA CYS A 181 2.11 7.76 10.69
C CYS A 181 0.60 7.97 10.56
N ASN A 182 -0.09 8.34 11.65
CA ASN A 182 -1.52 8.62 11.62
C ASN A 182 -1.85 9.87 10.81
N ALA A 183 -1.02 10.92 10.87
CA ALA A 183 -1.18 12.09 10.02
C ALA A 183 -1.03 11.71 8.53
N ARG A 184 0.02 10.97 8.18
CA ARG A 184 0.26 10.52 6.79
C ARG A 184 -0.83 9.59 6.27
N LYS A 185 -1.40 8.76 7.13
CA LYS A 185 -2.58 7.95 6.77
C LYS A 185 -3.76 8.85 6.35
N PHE A 186 -4.05 9.93 7.07
CA PHE A 186 -5.13 10.84 6.71
C PHE A 186 -4.84 11.60 5.41
N ASP A 187 -3.62 12.08 5.21
CA ASP A 187 -3.21 12.72 3.97
C ASP A 187 -3.40 11.78 2.77
N LEU A 188 -3.04 10.50 2.93
CA LEU A 188 -3.23 9.49 1.89
C LEU A 188 -4.71 9.17 1.64
N GLU A 189 -5.53 9.10 2.71
CA GLU A 189 -6.98 8.92 2.59
C GLU A 189 -7.62 10.07 1.81
N ASP A 190 -7.21 11.31 2.07
CA ASP A 190 -7.71 12.50 1.37
C ASP A 190 -7.28 12.49 -0.10
N LEU A 191 -6.01 12.17 -0.39
CA LEU A 191 -5.50 12.03 -1.75
C LEU A 191 -6.28 10.96 -2.55
N VAL A 192 -6.50 9.79 -1.97
CA VAL A 192 -7.25 8.69 -2.61
C VAL A 192 -8.71 9.08 -2.90
N ARG A 193 -9.31 9.94 -2.08
CA ARG A 193 -10.66 10.49 -2.29
C ARG A 193 -10.72 11.63 -3.32
N GLY A 194 -9.57 12.07 -3.85
CA GLY A 194 -9.49 13.14 -4.84
C GLY A 194 -9.15 14.51 -4.25
N GLY A 195 -8.73 14.56 -3.00
CA GLY A 195 -8.11 15.73 -2.38
C GLY A 195 -6.64 15.89 -2.77
N SER A 196 -5.91 16.75 -2.06
CA SER A 196 -4.48 16.96 -2.22
C SER A 196 -3.70 16.26 -1.10
N PHE A 197 -2.46 15.88 -1.38
CA PHE A 197 -1.54 15.42 -0.34
C PHE A 197 -0.90 16.64 0.34
N ALA A 198 -0.90 16.67 1.68
CA ALA A 198 -0.29 17.77 2.42
C ALA A 198 1.25 17.75 2.27
N GLU A 199 1.83 18.87 1.86
CA GLU A 199 3.29 19.03 1.80
C GLU A 199 3.85 19.17 3.22
N SER A 200 4.27 18.07 3.80
CA SER A 200 4.85 18.02 5.14
C SER A 200 6.38 17.89 5.13
N GLU A 201 6.92 17.36 4.04
CA GLU A 201 8.34 17.15 3.83
C GLU A 201 8.75 17.75 2.49
N LYS A 202 9.95 18.35 2.45
CA LYS A 202 10.48 18.86 1.19
C LYS A 202 10.95 17.68 0.33
N PRO A 203 10.39 17.50 -0.87
CA PRO A 203 10.85 16.45 -1.77
C PRO A 203 12.32 16.65 -2.16
N ALA A 204 13.08 15.56 -2.24
CA ALA A 204 14.41 15.58 -2.80
C ALA A 204 14.38 15.90 -4.31
N GLU A 205 15.40 16.55 -4.83
CA GLU A 205 15.51 16.86 -6.27
C GLU A 205 15.71 15.58 -7.11
N SER A 206 16.52 14.65 -6.60
CA SER A 206 16.74 13.30 -7.16
C SER A 206 16.20 12.22 -6.24
N LEU A 207 15.87 11.06 -6.80
CA LEU A 207 15.52 9.88 -6.03
C LEU A 207 16.77 9.06 -5.73
N GLU A 208 17.02 8.83 -4.45
CA GLU A 208 17.97 7.82 -3.99
C GLU A 208 17.18 6.58 -3.59
N TRP A 209 17.20 5.55 -4.41
CA TRP A 209 16.30 4.40 -4.27
C TRP A 209 16.50 3.61 -2.97
N ASN A 210 17.71 3.54 -2.44
CA ASN A 210 18.00 2.94 -1.13
C ASN A 210 17.35 3.71 0.05
N ASP A 211 17.11 5.02 -0.12
CA ASP A 211 16.39 5.82 0.86
C ASP A 211 14.87 5.63 0.74
N VAL A 212 14.37 5.37 -0.48
CA VAL A 212 12.94 5.18 -0.76
C VAL A 212 12.43 3.90 -0.12
N ILE A 213 13.14 2.79 -0.29
CA ILE A 213 12.77 1.47 0.22
C ILE A 213 14.02 0.60 0.46
N GLY A 214 14.02 -0.13 1.58
CA GLY A 214 15.11 -1.06 1.88
C GLY A 214 14.95 -2.43 1.20
N ARG A 215 16.05 -3.17 1.09
CA ARG A 215 16.06 -4.55 0.57
C ARG A 215 15.10 -5.46 1.35
N THR A 216 15.07 -5.36 2.67
CA THR A 216 14.20 -6.21 3.49
C THR A 216 12.72 -6.06 3.12
N GLU A 217 12.27 -4.84 2.89
CA GLU A 217 10.87 -4.54 2.55
C GLU A 217 10.52 -5.03 1.14
N THR A 218 11.44 -4.89 0.18
CA THR A 218 11.26 -5.41 -1.18
C THR A 218 11.22 -6.94 -1.19
N MET A 219 12.10 -7.62 -0.44
CA MET A 219 12.13 -9.09 -0.36
C MET A 219 10.88 -9.65 0.28
N LYS A 220 10.35 -9.05 1.35
CA LYS A 220 9.06 -9.45 1.93
C LYS A 220 7.90 -9.33 0.94
N ARG A 221 7.89 -8.27 0.11
CA ARG A 221 6.84 -8.11 -0.91
C ARG A 221 6.99 -9.13 -2.03
N LEU A 222 8.24 -9.43 -2.47
CA LEU A 222 8.53 -10.46 -3.46
C LEU A 222 8.13 -11.85 -2.98
N GLU A 223 8.39 -12.20 -1.70
CA GLU A 223 7.98 -13.48 -1.11
C GLU A 223 6.47 -13.69 -1.21
N ILE A 224 5.68 -12.65 -0.93
CA ILE A 224 4.22 -12.70 -1.06
C ILE A 224 3.83 -12.94 -2.52
N SER A 225 4.41 -12.18 -3.47
CA SER A 225 4.11 -12.31 -4.89
C SER A 225 4.48 -13.68 -5.44
N ASP A 226 5.67 -14.19 -5.13
CA ASP A 226 6.12 -15.52 -5.56
C ASP A 226 5.18 -16.63 -5.09
N ARG A 227 4.80 -16.59 -3.80
CA ARG A 227 3.83 -17.54 -3.24
C ARG A 227 2.48 -17.49 -3.95
N LEU A 228 1.95 -16.28 -4.20
CA LEU A 228 0.67 -16.09 -4.87
C LEU A 228 0.72 -16.51 -6.33
N LEU A 229 1.78 -16.20 -7.06
CA LEU A 229 1.97 -16.62 -8.44
C LEU A 229 2.00 -18.15 -8.53
N LYS A 230 2.76 -18.85 -7.68
CA LYS A 230 2.78 -20.32 -7.62
C LYS A 230 1.39 -20.89 -7.34
N GLU A 231 0.67 -20.34 -6.35
CA GLU A 231 -0.67 -20.81 -5.99
C GLU A 231 -1.66 -20.65 -7.16
N TRP A 232 -1.65 -19.50 -7.82
CA TRP A 232 -2.63 -19.20 -8.85
C TRP A 232 -2.30 -19.77 -10.22
N THR A 233 -1.07 -20.20 -10.46
CA THR A 233 -0.63 -20.89 -11.66
C THR A 233 -0.43 -22.40 -11.45
N ALA A 234 -0.89 -22.97 -10.33
CA ALA A 234 -0.75 -24.38 -10.02
C ALA A 234 -1.69 -25.27 -10.86
N ASP A 235 -2.87 -24.75 -11.20
CA ASP A 235 -3.86 -25.46 -12.03
C ASP A 235 -4.64 -24.50 -12.92
N GLU A 236 -5.13 -25.01 -14.06
CA GLU A 236 -5.83 -24.22 -15.09
C GLU A 236 -7.11 -23.56 -14.57
N LYS A 237 -7.85 -24.22 -13.68
CA LYS A 237 -9.10 -23.69 -13.11
C LYS A 237 -8.84 -22.50 -12.19
N THR A 238 -7.81 -22.55 -11.38
CA THR A 238 -7.38 -21.44 -10.51
C THR A 238 -6.80 -20.32 -11.36
N PHE A 239 -5.96 -20.63 -12.34
CA PHE A 239 -5.43 -19.68 -13.29
C PHE A 239 -6.54 -18.89 -13.98
N ALA A 240 -7.54 -19.55 -14.56
CA ALA A 240 -8.65 -18.90 -15.25
C ALA A 240 -9.42 -17.91 -14.37
N LYS A 241 -9.53 -18.18 -13.07
CA LYS A 241 -10.22 -17.32 -12.10
C LYS A 241 -9.37 -16.14 -11.62
N GLN A 242 -8.05 -16.27 -11.63
CA GLN A 242 -7.15 -15.32 -10.99
C GLN A 242 -6.33 -14.49 -11.99
N LYS A 243 -6.61 -14.53 -13.29
CA LYS A 243 -5.82 -13.87 -14.35
C LYS A 243 -5.43 -12.43 -14.03
N ASN A 244 -6.40 -11.60 -13.63
CA ASN A 244 -6.10 -10.20 -13.31
C ASN A 244 -5.14 -10.07 -12.13
N LYS A 245 -5.27 -10.93 -11.13
CA LYS A 245 -4.37 -10.92 -9.97
C LYS A 245 -2.98 -11.44 -10.33
N ILE A 246 -2.89 -12.47 -11.17
CA ILE A 246 -1.61 -12.97 -11.70
C ILE A 246 -0.88 -11.84 -12.43
N ILE A 247 -1.58 -11.11 -13.32
CA ILE A 247 -1.02 -9.97 -14.03
C ILE A 247 -0.52 -8.90 -13.04
N THR A 248 -1.34 -8.55 -12.05
CA THR A 248 -0.98 -7.55 -11.02
C THR A 248 0.27 -7.98 -10.25
N GLU A 249 0.31 -9.20 -9.72
CA GLU A 249 1.46 -9.67 -8.93
C GLU A 249 2.72 -9.82 -9.78
N ALA A 250 2.60 -10.32 -11.00
CA ALA A 250 3.74 -10.42 -11.91
C ALA A 250 4.29 -9.04 -12.30
N GLN A 251 3.44 -8.03 -12.48
CA GLN A 251 3.89 -6.66 -12.70
C GLN A 251 4.62 -6.09 -11.48
N TRP A 252 4.17 -6.40 -10.25
CA TRP A 252 4.89 -5.99 -9.04
C TRP A 252 6.25 -6.69 -8.90
N VAL A 253 6.36 -7.98 -9.25
CA VAL A 253 7.66 -8.66 -9.30
C VAL A 253 8.59 -7.97 -10.30
N ALA A 254 8.08 -7.65 -11.49
CA ALA A 254 8.88 -6.96 -12.50
C ALA A 254 9.31 -5.56 -12.04
N ALA A 255 8.40 -4.79 -11.40
CA ALA A 255 8.69 -3.46 -10.89
C ALA A 255 9.73 -3.48 -9.75
N ILE A 256 9.62 -4.45 -8.82
CA ILE A 256 10.61 -4.60 -7.75
C ILE A 256 11.96 -5.05 -8.34
N GLY A 257 11.96 -5.93 -9.35
CA GLY A 257 13.18 -6.30 -10.07
C GLY A 257 13.88 -5.10 -10.71
N GLU A 258 13.11 -4.14 -11.21
CA GLU A 258 13.65 -2.87 -11.70
C GLU A 258 14.18 -1.99 -10.56
N VAL A 259 13.45 -1.89 -9.42
CA VAL A 259 13.84 -1.08 -8.26
C VAL A 259 15.16 -1.56 -7.65
N ILE A 260 15.29 -2.86 -7.40
CA ILE A 260 16.51 -3.41 -6.76
C ILE A 260 17.75 -3.39 -7.67
N ALA A 261 17.56 -3.14 -8.96
CA ALA A 261 18.64 -2.92 -9.93
C ALA A 261 19.00 -1.43 -10.12
N LYS A 262 18.30 -0.50 -9.46
CA LYS A 262 18.57 0.94 -9.56
C LYS A 262 19.88 1.30 -8.87
N GLU A 263 20.58 2.28 -9.44
CA GLU A 263 21.77 2.85 -8.83
C GLU A 263 21.52 3.26 -7.37
N GLY A 264 22.45 2.97 -6.50
CA GLY A 264 22.36 3.24 -5.06
C GLY A 264 21.69 2.13 -4.24
N MET A 265 21.00 1.17 -4.87
CA MET A 265 20.51 -0.03 -4.16
C MET A 265 21.68 -0.97 -3.80
N ASP A 266 21.48 -1.77 -2.74
CA ASP A 266 22.49 -2.74 -2.30
C ASP A 266 22.90 -3.68 -3.45
N ASP A 267 24.19 -3.82 -3.70
CA ASP A 267 24.81 -4.67 -4.73
C ASP A 267 24.44 -4.32 -6.20
N ALA A 268 23.74 -3.20 -6.45
CA ALA A 268 23.35 -2.78 -7.80
C ALA A 268 24.54 -2.32 -8.67
N ASP A 269 25.74 -2.26 -8.13
CA ASP A 269 27.00 -2.04 -8.82
C ASP A 269 27.71 -3.35 -9.25
N VAL A 270 27.12 -4.53 -8.96
CA VAL A 270 27.68 -5.84 -9.30
C VAL A 270 26.92 -6.45 -10.47
N ASP A 271 27.61 -6.67 -11.58
CA ASP A 271 27.02 -7.17 -12.82
C ASP A 271 26.26 -8.50 -12.63
N GLU A 272 26.81 -9.43 -11.86
CA GLU A 272 26.18 -10.73 -11.58
C GLU A 272 24.87 -10.59 -10.81
N TYR A 273 24.80 -9.67 -9.85
CA TYR A 273 23.55 -9.35 -9.15
C TYR A 273 22.50 -8.76 -10.10
N LEU A 274 22.93 -7.86 -10.99
CA LEU A 274 22.05 -7.26 -12.00
C LEU A 274 21.49 -8.32 -12.97
N GLU A 275 22.27 -9.36 -13.32
CA GLU A 275 21.77 -10.47 -14.14
C GLU A 275 20.59 -11.19 -13.48
N TYR A 276 20.65 -11.45 -12.17
CA TYR A 276 19.52 -12.03 -11.43
C TYR A 276 18.29 -11.12 -11.39
N CYS A 277 18.49 -9.81 -11.20
CA CYS A 277 17.41 -8.83 -11.23
C CYS A 277 16.71 -8.80 -12.59
N VAL A 278 17.49 -8.80 -13.66
CA VAL A 278 16.99 -8.82 -15.06
C VAL A 278 16.27 -10.13 -15.36
N ALA A 279 16.81 -11.28 -14.95
CA ALA A 279 16.18 -12.58 -15.15
C ALA A 279 14.83 -12.67 -14.46
N MET A 280 14.73 -12.22 -13.20
CA MET A 280 13.47 -12.17 -12.45
C MET A 280 12.45 -11.25 -13.12
N LYS A 281 12.86 -10.03 -13.51
CA LYS A 281 12.00 -9.07 -14.22
C LYS A 281 11.46 -9.66 -15.52
N GLN A 282 12.31 -10.28 -16.33
CA GLN A 282 11.92 -10.89 -17.60
C GLN A 282 10.94 -12.05 -17.40
N ALA A 283 11.20 -12.94 -16.45
CA ALA A 283 10.29 -14.04 -16.12
C ALA A 283 8.89 -13.53 -15.69
N ALA A 284 8.86 -12.47 -14.89
CA ALA A 284 7.61 -11.85 -14.48
C ALA A 284 6.85 -11.21 -15.67
N LEU A 285 7.52 -10.51 -16.56
CA LEU A 285 6.90 -9.94 -17.77
C LEU A 285 6.41 -11.02 -18.75
N GLN A 286 7.12 -12.15 -18.83
CA GLN A 286 6.64 -13.33 -19.58
C GLN A 286 5.36 -13.89 -18.95
N THR A 287 5.26 -13.95 -17.61
CA THR A 287 4.05 -14.36 -16.90
C THR A 287 2.89 -13.44 -17.23
N VAL A 288 3.10 -12.11 -17.25
CA VAL A 288 2.08 -11.14 -17.68
C VAL A 288 1.61 -11.42 -19.10
N THR A 289 2.53 -11.63 -20.02
CA THR A 289 2.22 -11.86 -21.46
C THR A 289 1.47 -13.16 -21.67
N ALA A 290 1.94 -14.25 -21.07
CA ALA A 290 1.29 -15.57 -21.15
C ALA A 290 -0.14 -15.51 -20.57
N THR A 291 -0.32 -14.84 -19.43
CA THR A 291 -1.62 -14.70 -18.78
C THR A 291 -2.61 -13.87 -19.64
N LYS A 292 -2.14 -12.81 -20.29
CA LYS A 292 -2.95 -12.01 -21.22
C LYS A 292 -3.38 -12.80 -22.45
N ASN A 293 -2.56 -13.76 -22.88
CA ASN A 293 -2.83 -14.65 -24.03
C ASN A 293 -3.63 -15.90 -23.65
N ASP A 294 -4.06 -16.03 -22.39
CA ASP A 294 -4.77 -17.20 -21.88
C ASP A 294 -3.95 -18.51 -21.94
N ASP A 295 -2.62 -18.40 -22.00
CA ASP A 295 -1.69 -19.52 -22.08
C ASP A 295 -1.27 -19.94 -20.66
N PHE A 296 -2.01 -20.91 -20.10
CA PHE A 296 -1.76 -21.44 -18.77
C PHE A 296 -0.37 -22.09 -18.65
N GLU A 297 0.05 -22.88 -19.64
CA GLU A 297 1.33 -23.62 -19.59
C GLU A 297 2.51 -22.64 -19.58
N ALA A 298 2.48 -21.64 -20.46
CA ALA A 298 3.50 -20.61 -20.49
C ALA A 298 3.50 -19.74 -19.22
N ALA A 299 2.30 -19.40 -18.68
CA ALA A 299 2.19 -18.62 -17.45
C ALA A 299 2.72 -19.40 -16.23
N SER A 300 2.39 -20.68 -16.10
CA SER A 300 2.90 -21.56 -15.05
C SER A 300 4.43 -21.72 -15.15
N LYS A 301 4.92 -21.94 -16.35
CA LYS A 301 6.37 -22.06 -16.58
C LYS A 301 7.12 -20.78 -16.21
N SER A 302 6.63 -19.63 -16.64
CA SER A 302 7.30 -18.34 -16.36
C SER A 302 7.19 -17.93 -14.89
N ALA A 303 6.08 -18.22 -14.21
CA ALA A 303 5.94 -18.05 -12.76
C ALA A 303 6.96 -18.91 -11.98
N ASN A 304 7.21 -20.15 -12.43
CA ASN A 304 8.26 -21.00 -11.87
C ASN A 304 9.68 -20.44 -12.12
N LEU A 305 9.90 -19.78 -13.26
CA LEU A 305 11.18 -19.10 -13.51
C LEU A 305 11.40 -17.90 -12.59
N VAL A 306 10.35 -17.18 -12.19
CA VAL A 306 10.45 -16.15 -11.14
C VAL A 306 11.01 -16.78 -9.86
N SER A 307 10.42 -17.87 -9.40
CA SER A 307 10.87 -18.57 -8.18
C SER A 307 12.30 -19.07 -8.30
N GLN A 308 12.66 -19.60 -9.46
CA GLN A 308 14.01 -20.08 -9.73
C GLN A 308 15.03 -18.92 -9.67
N SER A 309 14.69 -17.74 -10.25
CA SER A 309 15.55 -16.57 -10.17
C SER A 309 15.76 -16.11 -8.71
N CYS A 310 14.71 -16.15 -7.89
CA CYS A 310 14.82 -15.86 -6.46
C CYS A 310 15.79 -16.83 -5.76
N ASN A 311 15.65 -18.13 -6.01
CA ASN A 311 16.50 -19.15 -5.38
C ASN A 311 17.95 -19.01 -5.79
N ASN A 312 18.21 -18.86 -7.09
CA ASN A 312 19.56 -18.71 -7.63
C ASN A 312 20.25 -17.46 -7.04
N CYS A 313 19.54 -16.32 -7.01
CA CYS A 313 20.09 -15.12 -6.40
C CYS A 313 20.40 -15.34 -4.91
N HIS A 314 19.52 -16.02 -4.16
CA HIS A 314 19.71 -16.26 -2.74
C HIS A 314 20.75 -17.33 -2.40
N GLU A 315 21.26 -18.09 -3.36
CA GLU A 315 22.44 -18.97 -3.18
C GLU A 315 23.72 -18.13 -3.03
N ASP A 316 23.81 -17.00 -3.75
CA ASP A 316 24.99 -16.16 -3.81
C ASP A 316 24.86 -14.88 -2.95
N TRP A 317 23.65 -14.33 -2.84
CA TRP A 317 23.33 -13.00 -2.26
C TRP A 317 22.28 -13.09 -1.14
N ARG A 318 22.66 -13.61 0.02
CA ARG A 318 21.72 -13.80 1.16
C ARG A 318 22.06 -12.92 2.37
#